data_2598544051cddcd6b80b4787715d3420
#
_entry.id   2598544051cddcd6b80b4787715d3420
#
_cell.length_a   1.000
_cell.length_b   1.000
_cell.length_c   1.000
_cell.angle_alpha   90.00
_cell.angle_beta   90.00
_cell.angle_gamma   90.00
#
_symmetry.space_group_name_H-M   'P 1'
#
loop_
_entity.id
_entity.type
_entity.pdbx_description
1 polymer ?
#
loop_
_entity_poly.entity_id
_entity_poly.type
_entity_poly.pdbx_seq_one_letter_code
_entity_poly.pdbx_strand_id
1 'polypeptide(L)'
;MKTMRNEYRDLKKENDLIFSTLAEYDRDTITEIISVVDNTRGIGYEIELIRKDLIAMAAQAEARRDYLPSVIGDVDVFKRNLLASMPRPKLADYMADSLVWLCTFALVSTATYTVMGRAWDCYYDAVWLVLCIPL
;
A
#
# COMPACT_ATOMS: atom_id res chain seq x y z
N MET A 1 -5.07 6.49 24.92
CA MET A 1 -5.29 5.50 23.83
C MET A 1 -4.56 6.00 22.59
N LYS A 2 -3.41 5.39 22.21
CA LYS A 2 -2.74 5.74 20.93
C LYS A 2 -3.64 5.25 19.81
N THR A 3 -3.97 6.10 18.87
CA THR A 3 -4.74 5.74 17.68
C THR A 3 -3.83 4.95 16.73
N MET A 4 -4.31 3.93 16.03
CA MET A 4 -3.56 3.16 15.01
C MET A 4 -2.77 4.05 14.05
N ARG A 5 -3.31 5.22 13.70
CA ARG A 5 -2.63 6.22 12.85
C ARG A 5 -1.35 6.77 13.47
N ASN A 6 -1.29 6.91 14.79
CA ASN A 6 -0.09 7.39 15.48
C ASN A 6 0.97 6.29 15.55
N GLU A 7 0.55 5.04 15.79
CA GLU A 7 1.46 3.88 15.79
C GLU A 7 2.11 3.65 14.44
N TYR A 8 1.34 3.75 13.35
CA TYR A 8 1.89 3.68 11.98
C TYR A 8 2.95 4.77 11.72
N ARG A 9 2.67 6.00 12.11
CA ARG A 9 3.61 7.13 11.90
C ARG A 9 4.88 6.96 12.71
N ASP A 10 4.76 6.50 13.95
CA ASP A 10 5.91 6.29 14.83
C ASP A 10 6.76 5.12 14.29
N LEU A 11 6.14 4.02 13.89
CA LEU A 11 6.80 2.88 13.27
C LEU A 11 7.53 3.26 11.97
N LYS A 12 6.88 4.01 11.10
CA LYS A 12 7.49 4.48 9.84
C LYS A 12 8.72 5.34 10.10
N LYS A 13 8.65 6.29 11.05
CA LYS A 13 9.80 7.14 11.39
C LYS A 13 10.98 6.34 11.96
N GLU A 14 10.67 5.36 12.81
CA GLU A 14 11.68 4.45 13.36
C GLU A 14 12.36 3.66 12.26
N ASN A 15 11.57 3.06 11.35
CA ASN A 15 12.08 2.33 10.20
C ASN A 15 12.93 3.21 9.29
N ASP A 16 12.49 4.43 8.96
CA ASP A 16 13.22 5.35 8.09
C ASP A 16 14.57 5.74 8.69
N LEU A 17 14.63 5.95 10.02
CA LEU A 17 15.87 6.27 10.71
C LEU A 17 16.89 5.13 10.60
N ILE A 18 16.49 3.91 10.93
CA ILE A 18 17.39 2.75 10.90
C ILE A 18 17.76 2.39 9.45
N PHE A 19 16.79 2.43 8.54
CA PHE A 19 17.00 2.17 7.12
C PHE A 19 18.08 3.04 6.50
N SER A 20 18.15 4.32 6.92
CA SER A 20 19.17 5.24 6.42
C SER A 20 20.60 4.87 6.84
N THR A 21 20.77 4.06 7.88
CA THR A 21 22.08 3.61 8.38
C THR A 21 22.59 2.32 7.74
N LEU A 22 21.72 1.57 7.05
CA LEU A 22 22.07 0.30 6.40
C LEU A 22 22.97 0.52 5.17
N ALA A 23 23.72 -0.52 4.79
CA ALA A 23 24.47 -0.56 3.55
C ALA A 23 23.56 -0.36 2.33
N GLU A 24 24.07 0.29 1.27
CA GLU A 24 23.30 0.61 0.06
C GLU A 24 22.69 -0.64 -0.57
N TYR A 25 23.46 -1.73 -0.67
CA TYR A 25 23.03 -2.99 -1.24
C TYR A 25 21.85 -3.62 -0.48
N ASP A 26 21.84 -3.54 0.85
CA ASP A 26 20.75 -4.04 1.69
C ASP A 26 19.51 -3.16 1.56
N ARG A 27 19.68 -1.84 1.44
CA ARG A 27 18.58 -0.90 1.19
C ARG A 27 17.89 -1.18 -0.13
N ASP A 28 18.66 -1.43 -1.19
CA ASP A 28 18.12 -1.75 -2.51
C ASP A 28 17.31 -3.04 -2.48
N THR A 29 17.84 -4.08 -1.83
CA THR A 29 17.15 -5.37 -1.66
C THR A 29 15.83 -5.20 -0.88
N ILE A 30 15.85 -4.46 0.23
CA ILE A 30 14.65 -4.19 1.02
C ILE A 30 13.62 -3.41 0.18
N THR A 31 14.07 -2.38 -0.54
CA THR A 31 13.20 -1.56 -1.39
C THR A 31 12.54 -2.41 -2.49
N GLU A 32 13.29 -3.31 -3.11
CA GLU A 32 12.78 -4.23 -4.12
C GLU A 32 11.71 -5.16 -3.56
N ILE A 33 11.95 -5.78 -2.39
CA ILE A 33 10.99 -6.67 -1.74
C ILE A 33 9.72 -5.90 -1.38
N ILE A 34 9.85 -4.73 -0.74
CA ILE A 34 8.73 -3.91 -0.31
C ILE A 34 7.91 -3.40 -1.49
N SER A 35 8.53 -3.02 -2.60
CA SER A 35 7.82 -2.56 -3.79
C SER A 35 6.87 -3.63 -4.36
N VAL A 36 7.29 -4.89 -4.35
CA VAL A 36 6.46 -6.02 -4.81
C VAL A 36 5.28 -6.26 -3.86
N VAL A 37 5.51 -6.15 -2.55
CA VAL A 37 4.47 -6.32 -1.52
C VAL A 37 3.44 -5.19 -1.62
N ASP A 38 3.89 -3.94 -1.72
CA ASP A 38 3.04 -2.74 -1.81
C ASP A 38 2.14 -2.79 -3.05
N ASN A 39 2.70 -3.10 -4.20
CA ASN A 39 1.96 -3.24 -5.46
C ASN A 39 0.91 -4.36 -5.43
N THR A 40 1.11 -5.38 -4.58
CA THR A 40 0.25 -6.57 -4.60
C THR A 40 -0.84 -6.51 -3.53
N ARG A 41 -0.59 -5.90 -2.36
CA ARG A 41 -1.48 -6.04 -1.19
C ARG A 41 -1.69 -4.79 -0.32
N GLY A 42 -1.03 -3.69 -0.57
CA GLY A 42 -1.30 -2.30 -0.20
C GLY A 42 -1.79 -1.93 1.22
N ILE A 43 -1.60 -2.76 2.26
CA ILE A 43 -1.98 -2.39 3.63
C ILE A 43 -0.79 -1.75 4.33
N GLY A 44 -0.74 -0.41 4.35
CA GLY A 44 0.42 0.37 4.77
C GLY A 44 1.03 -0.01 6.12
N TYR A 45 0.23 -0.39 7.13
CA TYR A 45 0.74 -0.79 8.44
C TYR A 45 1.47 -2.14 8.40
N GLU A 46 0.91 -3.14 7.71
CA GLU A 46 1.53 -4.46 7.57
C GLU A 46 2.82 -4.38 6.77
N ILE A 47 2.89 -3.52 5.76
CA ILE A 47 4.10 -3.26 4.98
C ILE A 47 5.21 -2.71 5.87
N GLU A 48 4.90 -1.76 6.75
CA GLU A 48 5.90 -1.22 7.67
C GLU A 48 6.37 -2.23 8.72
N LEU A 49 5.53 -3.19 9.12
CA LEU A 49 5.96 -4.30 9.98
C LEU A 49 6.94 -5.23 9.24
N ILE A 50 6.63 -5.61 7.99
CA ILE A 50 7.53 -6.41 7.16
C ILE A 50 8.84 -5.67 6.92
N ARG A 51 8.78 -4.36 6.66
CA ARG A 51 9.97 -3.52 6.48
C ARG A 51 10.83 -3.53 7.74
N LYS A 52 10.22 -3.44 8.93
CA LYS A 52 10.94 -3.52 10.21
C LYS A 52 11.67 -4.87 10.36
N ASP A 53 11.02 -5.97 10.02
CA ASP A 53 11.62 -7.29 10.10
C ASP A 53 12.80 -7.44 9.13
N LEU A 54 12.66 -6.95 7.90
CA LEU A 54 13.74 -6.94 6.91
C LEU A 54 14.93 -6.07 7.35
N ILE A 55 14.68 -4.90 7.92
CA ILE A 55 15.70 -4.03 8.49
C ILE A 55 16.45 -4.73 9.64
N ALA A 56 15.72 -5.42 10.52
CA ALA A 56 16.34 -6.18 11.61
C ALA A 56 17.20 -7.34 11.09
N MET A 57 16.75 -8.04 10.04
CA MET A 57 17.55 -9.10 9.38
C MET A 57 18.81 -8.52 8.73
N ALA A 58 18.72 -7.38 8.05
CA ALA A 58 19.87 -6.70 7.44
C ALA A 58 20.89 -6.27 8.51
N ALA A 59 20.44 -5.65 9.60
CA ALA A 59 21.31 -5.27 10.71
C ALA A 59 22.02 -6.47 11.35
N GLN A 60 21.34 -7.63 11.45
CA GLN A 60 21.95 -8.86 11.93
C GLN A 60 22.97 -9.45 10.94
N ALA A 61 22.72 -9.33 9.64
CA ALA A 61 23.65 -9.74 8.59
C ALA A 61 24.92 -8.88 8.65
N GLU A 62 24.77 -7.55 8.73
CA GLU A 62 25.88 -6.61 8.84
C GLU A 62 26.76 -6.90 10.09
N ALA A 63 26.15 -7.22 11.23
CA ALA A 63 26.87 -7.61 12.44
C ALA A 63 27.74 -8.87 12.24
N ARG A 64 27.36 -9.73 11.28
CA ARG A 64 28.12 -10.92 10.87
C ARG A 64 29.09 -10.67 9.70
N ARG A 65 29.18 -9.42 9.23
CA ARG A 65 29.92 -8.99 8.04
C ARG A 65 29.39 -9.66 6.76
N ASP A 66 28.09 -9.82 6.69
CA ASP A 66 27.38 -10.41 5.58
C ASP A 66 26.31 -9.45 5.07
N TYR A 67 25.65 -9.76 3.95
CA TYR A 67 24.59 -8.95 3.36
C TYR A 67 23.25 -9.65 3.46
N LEU A 68 22.16 -8.88 3.47
CA LEU A 68 20.81 -9.41 3.54
C LEU A 68 20.51 -10.51 2.50
N PRO A 69 20.88 -10.39 1.21
CA PRO A 69 20.62 -11.44 0.23
C PRO A 69 21.28 -12.78 0.56
N SER A 70 22.45 -12.81 1.20
CA SER A 70 23.08 -14.06 1.59
C SER A 70 22.32 -14.77 2.72
N VAL A 71 21.63 -14.02 3.57
CA VAL A 71 20.78 -14.55 4.65
C VAL A 71 19.44 -15.04 4.12
N ILE A 72 18.86 -14.30 3.18
CA ILE A 72 17.53 -14.64 2.59
C ILE A 72 17.66 -15.73 1.53
N GLY A 73 18.82 -15.84 0.88
CA GLY A 73 19.04 -16.70 -0.29
C GLY A 73 18.44 -16.08 -1.56
N ASP A 74 17.67 -16.87 -2.32
CA ASP A 74 17.04 -16.39 -3.54
C ASP A 74 15.93 -15.39 -3.21
N VAL A 75 16.15 -14.11 -3.56
CA VAL A 75 15.22 -12.99 -3.29
C VAL A 75 13.87 -13.21 -3.96
N ASP A 76 13.81 -13.84 -5.15
CA ASP A 76 12.56 -14.07 -5.85
C ASP A 76 11.75 -15.21 -5.21
N VAL A 77 12.41 -16.21 -4.70
CA VAL A 77 11.77 -17.27 -3.91
C VAL A 77 11.23 -16.68 -2.60
N PHE A 78 12.02 -15.84 -1.94
CA PHE A 78 11.61 -15.17 -0.71
C PHE A 78 10.38 -14.29 -0.94
N LYS A 79 10.37 -13.43 -1.97
CA LYS A 79 9.20 -12.59 -2.33
C LYS A 79 7.94 -13.43 -2.54
N ARG A 80 8.04 -14.54 -3.28
CA ARG A 80 6.89 -15.45 -3.51
C ARG A 80 6.37 -16.06 -2.21
N ASN A 81 7.27 -16.52 -1.35
CA ASN A 81 6.90 -17.12 -0.07
C ASN A 81 6.27 -16.07 0.87
N LEU A 82 6.82 -14.86 0.90
CA LEU A 82 6.30 -13.74 1.66
C LEU A 82 4.87 -13.41 1.21
N LEU A 83 4.64 -13.23 -0.10
CA LEU A 83 3.31 -12.98 -0.66
C LEU A 83 2.32 -14.12 -0.40
N ALA A 84 2.79 -15.37 -0.40
CA ALA A 84 1.95 -16.52 -0.11
C ALA A 84 1.53 -16.60 1.37
N SER A 85 2.39 -16.13 2.28
CA SER A 85 2.13 -16.12 3.72
C SER A 85 1.21 -14.97 4.17
N MET A 86 1.13 -13.90 3.38
CA MET A 86 0.27 -12.75 3.69
C MET A 86 -1.21 -13.12 3.58
N PRO A 87 -2.06 -12.64 4.50
CA PRO A 87 -3.49 -12.85 4.41
C PRO A 87 -4.03 -12.25 3.10
N ARG A 88 -4.84 -13.04 2.39
CA ARG A 88 -5.51 -12.53 1.19
C ARG A 88 -6.61 -11.56 1.61
N PRO A 89 -6.70 -10.36 1.03
CA PRO A 89 -7.81 -9.46 1.31
C PRO A 89 -9.12 -10.17 0.99
N LYS A 90 -10.07 -10.09 1.90
CA LYS A 90 -11.37 -10.71 1.73
C LYS A 90 -12.16 -9.93 0.68
N LEU A 91 -13.00 -10.63 -0.08
CA LEU A 91 -13.90 -9.99 -1.05
C LEU A 91 -14.72 -8.86 -0.41
N ALA A 92 -15.07 -9.01 0.88
CA ALA A 92 -15.76 -8.00 1.66
C ALA A 92 -14.99 -6.68 1.79
N ASP A 93 -13.66 -6.72 1.84
CA ASP A 93 -12.82 -5.51 1.96
C ASP A 93 -12.85 -4.71 0.66
N TYR A 94 -12.80 -5.40 -0.49
CA TYR A 94 -12.97 -4.76 -1.81
C TYR A 94 -14.38 -4.19 -2.01
N MET A 95 -15.40 -4.90 -1.52
CA MET A 95 -16.78 -4.39 -1.60
C MET A 95 -16.98 -3.17 -0.71
N ALA A 96 -16.38 -3.14 0.48
CA ALA A 96 -16.44 -1.98 1.37
C ALA A 96 -15.78 -0.75 0.74
N ASP A 97 -14.59 -0.90 0.16
CA ASP A 97 -13.90 0.19 -0.53
C ASP A 97 -14.70 0.69 -1.75
N SER A 98 -15.22 -0.24 -2.55
CA SER A 98 -16.06 0.12 -3.71
C SER A 98 -17.32 0.86 -3.30
N LEU A 99 -17.95 0.47 -2.17
CA LEU A 99 -19.14 1.14 -1.64
C LEU A 99 -18.81 2.56 -1.16
N VAL A 100 -17.68 2.74 -0.47
CA VAL A 100 -17.21 4.07 -0.03
C VAL A 100 -17.00 4.99 -1.23
N TRP A 101 -16.34 4.50 -2.30
CA TRP A 101 -16.14 5.25 -3.53
C TRP A 101 -17.45 5.63 -4.21
N LEU A 102 -18.40 4.69 -4.30
CA LEU A 102 -19.75 4.94 -4.84
C LEU A 102 -20.52 6.00 -4.04
N CYS A 103 -20.50 5.87 -2.71
CA CYS A 103 -21.15 6.87 -1.83
C CYS A 103 -20.51 8.24 -1.95
N THR A 104 -19.18 8.32 -2.00
CA THR A 104 -18.43 9.58 -2.16
C THR A 104 -18.76 10.22 -3.51
N PHE A 105 -18.78 9.42 -4.58
CA PHE A 105 -19.13 9.91 -5.92
C PHE A 105 -20.58 10.41 -5.97
N ALA A 106 -21.54 9.69 -5.38
CA ALA A 106 -22.93 10.11 -5.30
C ALA A 106 -23.11 11.42 -4.53
N LEU A 107 -22.39 11.59 -3.40
CA LEU A 107 -22.43 12.83 -2.60
C LEU A 107 -21.84 14.02 -3.36
N VAL A 108 -20.69 13.84 -4.01
CA VAL A 108 -20.07 14.89 -4.82
C VAL A 108 -20.96 15.26 -6.00
N SER A 109 -21.56 14.27 -6.66
CA SER A 109 -22.47 14.50 -7.80
C SER A 109 -23.72 15.26 -7.37
N THR A 110 -24.35 14.90 -6.25
CA THR A 110 -25.53 15.61 -5.73
C THR A 110 -25.17 17.03 -5.27
N ALA A 111 -24.02 17.21 -4.63
CA ALA A 111 -23.56 18.55 -4.22
C ALA A 111 -23.31 19.47 -5.42
N THR A 112 -22.66 18.96 -6.47
CA THR A 112 -22.44 19.71 -7.72
C THR A 112 -23.76 20.05 -8.42
N TYR A 113 -24.71 19.11 -8.46
CA TYR A 113 -26.02 19.35 -9.06
C TYR A 113 -26.80 20.44 -8.33
N THR A 114 -26.77 20.44 -6.99
CA THR A 114 -27.48 21.45 -6.18
C THR A 114 -26.87 22.85 -6.27
N VAL A 115 -25.53 22.94 -6.43
CA VAL A 115 -24.81 24.22 -6.49
C VAL A 115 -24.87 24.86 -7.88
N MET A 116 -24.80 24.07 -8.94
CA MET A 116 -24.70 24.59 -10.32
C MET A 116 -26.04 24.74 -11.06
N GLY A 117 -27.13 24.22 -10.52
CA GLY A 117 -28.47 24.36 -11.11
C GLY A 117 -28.63 23.68 -12.47
N ARG A 118 -29.80 23.89 -13.11
CA ARG A 118 -30.23 23.24 -14.36
C ARG A 118 -29.32 23.42 -15.60
N ALA A 119 -28.32 24.27 -15.53
CA ALA A 119 -27.42 24.49 -16.68
C ALA A 119 -26.54 23.26 -17.04
N TRP A 120 -26.56 22.22 -16.20
CA TRP A 120 -25.74 21.02 -16.37
C TRP A 120 -26.50 19.80 -16.91
N ASP A 121 -27.79 19.89 -17.18
CA ASP A 121 -28.60 18.77 -17.67
C ASP A 121 -28.00 18.15 -18.96
N CYS A 122 -27.48 18.98 -19.86
CA CYS A 122 -26.84 18.50 -21.10
C CYS A 122 -25.45 17.85 -20.89
N TYR A 123 -24.74 18.20 -19.83
CA TYR A 123 -23.40 17.66 -19.57
C TYR A 123 -23.49 16.29 -18.85
N TYR A 124 -24.47 16.12 -18.01
CA TYR A 124 -24.72 14.88 -17.27
C TYR A 124 -25.13 13.75 -18.19
N ASP A 125 -26.02 14.02 -19.15
CA ASP A 125 -26.44 13.02 -20.13
C ASP A 125 -25.26 12.56 -21.00
N ALA A 126 -24.33 13.44 -21.36
CA ALA A 126 -23.14 13.07 -22.11
C ALA A 126 -22.13 12.23 -21.29
N VAL A 127 -21.93 12.54 -20.01
CA VAL A 127 -21.02 11.79 -19.13
C VAL A 127 -21.59 10.39 -18.83
N TRP A 128 -22.91 10.29 -18.57
CA TRP A 128 -23.56 9.00 -18.41
C TRP A 128 -23.54 8.14 -19.66
N LEU A 129 -23.69 8.72 -20.83
CA LEU A 129 -23.57 8.02 -22.09
C LEU A 129 -22.17 7.43 -22.31
N VAL A 130 -21.11 8.13 -21.90
CA VAL A 130 -19.73 7.66 -22.03
C VAL A 130 -19.39 6.59 -20.99
N LEU A 131 -19.94 6.68 -19.77
CA LEU A 131 -19.68 5.70 -18.70
C LEU A 131 -20.52 4.42 -18.80
N CYS A 132 -21.65 4.46 -19.50
CA CYS A 132 -22.54 3.30 -19.71
C CYS A 132 -22.28 2.54 -21.02
N ILE A 133 -21.28 2.93 -21.82
CA ILE A 133 -20.86 2.12 -22.97
C ILE A 133 -20.01 0.95 -22.44
N PRO A 134 -20.53 -0.30 -22.46
CA PRO A 134 -19.71 -1.44 -22.07
C PRO A 134 -18.59 -1.62 -23.09
N LEU A 135 -17.33 -1.65 -22.62
CA LEU A 135 -16.17 -2.13 -23.34
C LEU A 135 -16.25 -3.63 -23.54
#